data_f228d47106d46b4a8415cf7930d35ea9
#
_entry.id   f228d47106d46b4a8415cf7930d35ea9
#
_cell.length_a   1.000
_cell.length_b   1.000
_cell.length_c   1.000
_cell.angle_alpha   90.00
_cell.angle_beta   90.00
_cell.angle_gamma   90.00
#
_symmetry.space_group_name_H-M   'P 1'
#
loop_
_entity.id
_entity.type
_entity.pdbx_description
1 polymer ?
#
loop_
_entity_poly.entity_id
_entity_poly.type
_entity_poly.pdbx_seq_one_letter_code
_entity_poly.pdbx_strand_id
1 'polypeptide(L)'
;MKIALFGGSFDPPHLGHDAVVKAALERLDADKLIIMPTFISPFKSEFSAPPLLRLKWANEAWGALAKVCVSDYEIAQNRPVPTIQSVRHMRQIYGECEIYLIIGADHLASLDKWHEIDELFRLATFVVASRDDVAVPENFKILNINAPVSSSQIRQNLDKSLMIPCIADEAAKFYQGKTCKKESNESSKS
;
A
#
# COMPACT_ATOMS: atom_id res chain seq x y z
N MET A 1 4.08 -22.87 -3.27
CA MET A 1 4.47 -21.51 -3.62
C MET A 1 4.05 -20.58 -2.48
N LYS A 2 4.90 -19.62 -2.10
CA LYS A 2 4.61 -18.63 -1.06
C LYS A 2 4.58 -17.25 -1.67
N ILE A 3 3.53 -16.48 -1.40
CA ILE A 3 3.29 -15.16 -1.97
C ILE A 3 3.15 -14.16 -0.83
N ALA A 4 3.89 -13.07 -0.87
CA ALA A 4 3.64 -11.91 -0.05
C ALA A 4 2.75 -10.93 -0.82
N LEU A 5 1.64 -10.48 -0.22
CA LEU A 5 0.72 -9.49 -0.77
C LEU A 5 0.79 -8.22 0.05
N PHE A 6 1.18 -7.12 -0.57
CA PHE A 6 1.23 -5.80 0.05
C PHE A 6 0.30 -4.84 -0.68
N GLY A 7 -0.89 -4.66 -0.12
CA GLY A 7 -1.89 -3.70 -0.58
C GLY A 7 -1.69 -2.32 0.02
N GLY A 8 -2.05 -1.29 -0.73
CA GLY A 8 -1.97 0.07 -0.21
C GLY A 8 -2.48 1.13 -1.19
N SER A 9 -2.79 2.31 -0.67
CA SER A 9 -3.16 3.44 -1.54
C SER A 9 -1.99 3.93 -2.36
N PHE A 10 -0.76 3.92 -1.81
CA PHE A 10 0.46 4.44 -2.44
C PHE A 10 0.26 5.84 -3.05
N ASP A 11 -0.23 6.76 -2.23
CA ASP A 11 -0.71 8.07 -2.66
C ASP A 11 0.07 9.25 -2.00
N PRO A 12 1.38 9.47 -2.31
CA PRO A 12 2.23 8.66 -3.20
C PRO A 12 2.92 7.47 -2.52
N PRO A 13 3.60 6.59 -3.27
CA PRO A 13 4.63 5.72 -2.74
C PRO A 13 5.73 6.53 -2.04
N HIS A 14 6.29 6.01 -0.93
CA HIS A 14 7.29 6.74 -0.15
C HIS A 14 8.27 5.78 0.54
N LEU A 15 9.32 6.33 1.15
CA LEU A 15 10.38 5.54 1.78
C LEU A 15 9.87 4.58 2.86
N GLY A 16 8.76 4.90 3.54
CA GLY A 16 8.11 3.96 4.47
C GLY A 16 7.57 2.71 3.76
N HIS A 17 6.94 2.86 2.59
CA HIS A 17 6.51 1.72 1.79
C HIS A 17 7.71 0.96 1.21
N ASP A 18 8.76 1.65 0.78
CA ASP A 18 9.98 1.05 0.26
C ASP A 18 10.69 0.20 1.32
N ALA A 19 10.72 0.67 2.56
CA ALA A 19 11.25 -0.09 3.69
C ALA A 19 10.47 -1.40 3.92
N VAL A 20 9.12 -1.38 3.79
CA VAL A 20 8.30 -2.59 3.86
C VAL A 20 8.64 -3.56 2.73
N VAL A 21 8.74 -3.06 1.49
CA VAL A 21 9.09 -3.88 0.31
C VAL A 21 10.45 -4.54 0.49
N LYS A 22 11.48 -3.79 0.88
CA LYS A 22 12.83 -4.31 1.12
C LYS A 22 12.84 -5.36 2.24
N ALA A 23 12.22 -5.04 3.38
CA ALA A 23 12.16 -5.96 4.50
C ALA A 23 11.38 -7.24 4.16
N ALA A 24 10.31 -7.15 3.35
CA ALA A 24 9.57 -8.31 2.88
C ALA A 24 10.43 -9.22 1.98
N LEU A 25 11.17 -8.64 1.04
CA LEU A 25 12.09 -9.38 0.15
C LEU A 25 13.24 -10.06 0.91
N GLU A 26 13.73 -9.42 1.96
CA GLU A 26 14.88 -9.91 2.75
C GLU A 26 14.49 -10.96 3.82
N ARG A 27 13.32 -10.78 4.46
CA ARG A 27 12.97 -11.49 5.70
C ARG A 27 11.77 -12.43 5.57
N LEU A 28 10.93 -12.26 4.57
CA LEU A 28 9.86 -13.22 4.31
C LEU A 28 10.36 -14.27 3.32
N ASP A 29 10.16 -15.55 3.68
CA ASP A 29 10.41 -16.68 2.78
C ASP A 29 9.28 -16.74 1.74
N ALA A 30 9.27 -15.75 0.82
CA ALA A 30 8.28 -15.64 -0.25
C ALA A 30 8.94 -15.79 -1.63
N ASP A 31 8.27 -16.53 -2.50
CA ASP A 31 8.69 -16.71 -3.89
C ASP A 31 8.42 -15.45 -4.71
N LYS A 32 7.32 -14.74 -4.37
CA LYS A 32 6.91 -13.49 -5.01
C LYS A 32 6.37 -12.50 -3.99
N LEU A 33 6.61 -11.23 -4.24
CA LEU A 33 5.98 -10.09 -3.56
C LEU A 33 5.05 -9.37 -4.56
N ILE A 34 3.76 -9.38 -4.28
CA ILE A 34 2.75 -8.67 -5.07
C ILE A 34 2.48 -7.34 -4.42
N ILE A 35 2.78 -6.25 -5.11
CA ILE A 35 2.39 -4.89 -4.73
C ILE A 35 1.05 -4.61 -5.40
N MET A 36 0.03 -4.26 -4.61
CA MET A 36 -1.33 -4.10 -5.12
C MET A 36 -1.88 -2.71 -4.76
N PRO A 37 -1.73 -1.72 -5.64
CA PRO A 37 -2.34 -0.41 -5.43
C PRO A 37 -3.87 -0.52 -5.44
N THR A 38 -4.53 0.04 -4.41
CA THR A 38 -5.99 0.03 -4.32
C THR A 38 -6.60 1.00 -5.35
N PHE A 39 -7.78 0.70 -5.90
CA PHE A 39 -8.57 1.72 -6.59
C PHE A 39 -8.85 2.88 -5.63
N ILE A 40 -9.52 2.56 -4.52
CA ILE A 40 -9.69 3.42 -3.35
C ILE A 40 -9.77 2.54 -2.12
N SER A 41 -9.18 2.97 -1.01
CA SER A 41 -9.30 2.24 0.25
C SER A 41 -10.78 2.19 0.68
N PRO A 42 -11.31 1.04 1.14
CA PRO A 42 -12.69 0.94 1.63
C PRO A 42 -13.03 1.91 2.77
N PHE A 43 -12.02 2.45 3.44
CA PHE A 43 -12.15 3.41 4.54
C PHE A 43 -12.03 4.88 4.10
N LYS A 44 -11.93 5.16 2.78
CA LYS A 44 -11.78 6.50 2.23
C LYS A 44 -12.88 6.79 1.22
N SER A 45 -13.33 8.05 1.18
CA SER A 45 -14.27 8.55 0.17
C SER A 45 -13.58 9.06 -1.09
N GLU A 46 -12.29 9.44 -0.99
CA GLU A 46 -11.55 10.09 -2.07
C GLU A 46 -10.10 9.60 -2.13
N PHE A 47 -9.50 9.72 -3.30
CA PHE A 47 -8.08 9.59 -3.52
C PHE A 47 -7.46 10.94 -3.92
N SER A 48 -6.21 11.19 -3.53
CA SER A 48 -5.51 12.42 -3.92
C SER A 48 -4.94 12.31 -5.33
N ALA A 49 -4.21 11.24 -5.63
CA ALA A 49 -3.77 10.96 -7.00
C ALA A 49 -4.66 9.91 -7.67
N PRO A 50 -4.96 10.04 -8.98
CA PRO A 50 -5.74 9.07 -9.73
C PRO A 50 -5.16 7.65 -9.62
N PRO A 51 -6.00 6.60 -9.60
CA PRO A 51 -5.55 5.22 -9.44
C PRO A 51 -4.46 4.80 -10.44
N LEU A 52 -4.61 5.14 -11.73
CA LEU A 52 -3.62 4.81 -12.78
C LEU A 52 -2.28 5.52 -12.58
N LEU A 53 -2.28 6.73 -12.03
CA LEU A 53 -1.04 7.45 -11.73
C LEU A 53 -0.30 6.77 -10.57
N ARG A 54 -1.02 6.31 -9.54
CA ARG A 54 -0.45 5.60 -8.41
C ARG A 54 0.11 4.22 -8.82
N LEU A 55 -0.57 3.55 -9.76
CA LEU A 55 -0.08 2.31 -10.38
C LEU A 55 1.23 2.56 -11.15
N LYS A 56 1.28 3.63 -11.95
CA LYS A 56 2.50 4.04 -12.66
C LYS A 56 3.66 4.24 -11.69
N TRP A 57 3.45 5.02 -10.62
CA TRP A 57 4.48 5.27 -9.60
C TRP A 57 4.93 3.98 -8.89
N ALA A 58 4.00 3.09 -8.58
CA ALA A 58 4.35 1.80 -7.96
C ALA A 58 5.20 0.94 -8.90
N ASN A 59 4.89 0.92 -10.21
CA ASN A 59 5.70 0.22 -11.21
C ASN A 59 7.09 0.84 -11.36
N GLU A 60 7.21 2.15 -11.40
CA GLU A 60 8.50 2.84 -11.46
C GLU A 60 9.35 2.59 -10.21
N ALA A 61 8.71 2.57 -9.04
CA ALA A 61 9.39 2.33 -7.77
C ALA A 61 9.89 0.88 -7.62
N TRP A 62 9.08 -0.11 -7.99
CA TRP A 62 9.34 -1.50 -7.60
C TRP A 62 9.22 -2.52 -8.72
N GLY A 63 8.65 -2.17 -9.88
CA GLY A 63 8.38 -3.14 -10.96
C GLY A 63 9.61 -3.81 -11.55
N ALA A 64 10.79 -3.21 -11.41
CA ALA A 64 12.06 -3.78 -11.88
C ALA A 64 12.76 -4.67 -10.83
N LEU A 65 12.25 -4.73 -9.59
CA LEU A 65 12.86 -5.54 -8.54
C LEU A 65 12.59 -7.04 -8.77
N ALA A 66 13.61 -7.85 -8.55
CA ALA A 66 13.47 -9.30 -8.61
C ALA A 66 12.39 -9.79 -7.63
N LYS A 67 11.60 -10.78 -8.04
CA LYS A 67 10.46 -11.34 -7.30
C LYS A 67 9.29 -10.37 -7.06
N VAL A 68 9.35 -9.11 -7.46
CA VAL A 68 8.24 -8.16 -7.33
C VAL A 68 7.35 -8.18 -8.57
N CYS A 69 6.05 -8.11 -8.35
CA CYS A 69 5.04 -7.89 -9.38
C CYS A 69 4.08 -6.81 -8.89
N VAL A 70 3.88 -5.76 -9.67
CA VAL A 70 2.87 -4.75 -9.38
C VAL A 70 1.58 -5.13 -10.09
N SER A 71 0.50 -5.34 -9.32
CA SER A 71 -0.79 -5.79 -9.83
C SER A 71 -1.75 -4.61 -9.98
N ASP A 72 -2.46 -4.55 -11.07
CA ASP A 72 -3.53 -3.59 -11.35
C ASP A 72 -4.92 -4.11 -10.96
N TYR A 73 -5.01 -5.30 -10.39
CA TYR A 73 -6.28 -5.98 -10.13
C TYR A 73 -7.33 -5.10 -9.44
N GLU A 74 -7.00 -4.47 -8.31
CA GLU A 74 -7.97 -3.64 -7.59
C GLU A 74 -8.33 -2.37 -8.38
N ILE A 75 -7.38 -1.79 -9.10
CA ILE A 75 -7.61 -0.61 -9.94
C ILE A 75 -8.56 -0.93 -11.09
N ALA A 76 -8.39 -2.08 -11.73
CA ALA A 76 -9.22 -2.54 -12.84
C ALA A 76 -10.70 -2.75 -12.43
N GLN A 77 -10.98 -2.97 -11.14
CA GLN A 77 -12.36 -3.10 -10.66
C GLN A 77 -13.14 -1.78 -10.64
N ASN A 78 -12.48 -0.62 -10.69
CA ASN A 78 -13.09 0.73 -10.64
C ASN A 78 -14.03 0.96 -9.44
N ARG A 79 -13.77 0.28 -8.31
CA ARG A 79 -14.53 0.35 -7.06
C ARG A 79 -13.63 -0.03 -5.88
N PRO A 80 -14.05 0.27 -4.64
CA PRO A 80 -13.41 -0.30 -3.46
C PRO A 80 -13.42 -1.83 -3.53
N VAL A 81 -12.27 -2.46 -3.27
CA VAL A 81 -12.12 -3.92 -3.26
C VAL A 81 -11.77 -4.36 -1.85
N PRO A 82 -12.64 -5.15 -1.18
CA PRO A 82 -12.29 -5.76 0.09
C PRO A 82 -11.09 -6.72 -0.07
N THR A 83 -10.18 -6.71 0.88
CA THR A 83 -8.92 -7.48 0.84
C THR A 83 -9.14 -8.97 0.61
N ILE A 84 -10.25 -9.54 1.09
CA ILE A 84 -10.60 -10.94 0.85
C ILE A 84 -10.72 -11.27 -0.64
N GLN A 85 -11.23 -10.34 -1.47
CA GLN A 85 -11.32 -10.53 -2.91
C GLN A 85 -9.94 -10.57 -3.55
N SER A 86 -9.02 -9.72 -3.10
CA SER A 86 -7.63 -9.69 -3.57
C SER A 86 -6.90 -10.99 -3.19
N VAL A 87 -7.10 -11.51 -1.99
CA VAL A 87 -6.53 -12.79 -1.54
C VAL A 87 -7.11 -13.96 -2.36
N ARG A 88 -8.42 -13.99 -2.58
CA ARG A 88 -9.07 -15.01 -3.44
C ARG A 88 -8.57 -14.94 -4.88
N HIS A 89 -8.38 -13.76 -5.41
CA HIS A 89 -7.81 -13.56 -6.74
C HIS A 89 -6.39 -14.10 -6.85
N MET A 90 -5.54 -13.88 -5.85
CA MET A 90 -4.20 -14.48 -5.82
C MET A 90 -4.27 -16.00 -5.84
N ARG A 91 -5.18 -16.62 -5.10
CA ARG A 91 -5.39 -18.07 -5.13
C ARG A 91 -5.91 -18.58 -6.46
N GLN A 92 -6.71 -17.81 -7.18
CA GLN A 92 -7.15 -18.15 -8.54
C GLN A 92 -5.98 -18.17 -9.53
N ILE A 93 -5.06 -17.21 -9.43
CA ILE A 93 -3.91 -17.12 -10.35
C ILE A 93 -2.85 -18.18 -10.03
N TYR A 94 -2.54 -18.35 -8.75
CA TYR A 94 -1.37 -19.14 -8.31
C TYR A 94 -1.72 -20.53 -7.77
N GLY A 95 -3.02 -20.88 -7.72
CA GLY A 95 -3.48 -22.14 -7.18
C GLY A 95 -3.32 -22.24 -5.67
N GLU A 96 -3.03 -23.44 -5.16
CA GLU A 96 -2.73 -23.64 -3.75
C GLU A 96 -1.38 -23.00 -3.39
N CYS A 97 -1.45 -21.87 -2.68
CA CYS A 97 -0.30 -21.12 -2.22
C CYS A 97 -0.50 -20.62 -0.80
N GLU A 98 0.59 -20.49 -0.06
CA GLU A 98 0.62 -19.73 1.19
C GLU A 98 0.64 -18.24 0.86
N ILE A 99 -0.20 -17.45 1.55
CA ILE A 99 -0.24 -16.01 1.37
C ILE A 99 0.18 -15.33 2.66
N TYR A 100 1.23 -14.51 2.61
CA TYR A 100 1.59 -13.53 3.61
C TYR A 100 0.91 -12.21 3.28
N LEU A 101 -0.12 -11.83 4.04
CA LEU A 101 -0.81 -10.55 3.87
C LEU A 101 -0.11 -9.49 4.73
N ILE A 102 0.60 -8.58 4.06
CA ILE A 102 1.33 -7.50 4.74
C ILE A 102 0.40 -6.32 4.96
N ILE A 103 0.25 -5.91 6.22
CA ILE A 103 -0.53 -4.75 6.64
C ILE A 103 0.31 -3.82 7.50
N GLY A 104 -0.01 -2.52 7.49
CA GLY A 104 0.56 -1.57 8.45
C GLY A 104 -0.04 -1.78 9.85
N ALA A 105 0.73 -1.46 10.89
CA ALA A 105 0.27 -1.57 12.28
C ALA A 105 -0.95 -0.67 12.60
N ASP A 106 -1.13 0.41 11.84
CA ASP A 106 -2.29 1.31 11.92
C ASP A 106 -3.63 0.62 11.58
N HIS A 107 -3.59 -0.49 10.87
CA HIS A 107 -4.78 -1.29 10.55
C HIS A 107 -5.25 -2.19 11.70
N LEU A 108 -4.38 -2.50 12.68
CA LEU A 108 -4.72 -3.43 13.77
C LEU A 108 -5.97 -3.01 14.55
N ALA A 109 -6.11 -1.70 14.84
CA ALA A 109 -7.24 -1.16 15.60
C ALA A 109 -8.61 -1.26 14.88
N SER A 110 -8.61 -1.55 13.58
CA SER A 110 -9.83 -1.63 12.76
C SER A 110 -9.94 -2.94 11.99
N LEU A 111 -9.10 -3.92 12.31
CA LEU A 111 -9.03 -5.18 11.58
C LEU A 111 -10.30 -6.01 11.68
N ASP A 112 -11.01 -5.90 12.83
CA ASP A 112 -12.30 -6.49 13.08
C ASP A 112 -13.43 -6.00 12.14
N LYS A 113 -13.23 -4.84 11.51
CA LYS A 113 -14.16 -4.24 10.54
C LYS A 113 -13.91 -4.68 9.09
N TRP A 114 -12.87 -5.48 8.88
CA TRP A 114 -12.57 -5.93 7.53
C TRP A 114 -13.59 -6.98 7.08
N HIS A 115 -14.00 -6.85 5.83
CA HIS A 115 -14.99 -7.76 5.25
C HIS A 115 -14.47 -9.20 5.24
N GLU A 116 -15.25 -10.12 5.78
CA GLU A 116 -14.92 -11.55 5.92
C GLU A 116 -13.55 -11.79 6.62
N ILE A 117 -13.29 -11.09 7.72
CA ILE A 117 -12.02 -11.17 8.44
C ILE A 117 -11.67 -12.59 8.89
N ASP A 118 -12.63 -13.38 9.33
CA ASP A 118 -12.42 -14.77 9.74
C ASP A 118 -11.93 -15.64 8.58
N GLU A 119 -12.44 -15.37 7.38
CA GLU A 119 -11.97 -16.04 6.17
C GLU A 119 -10.57 -15.58 5.77
N LEU A 120 -10.27 -14.29 5.92
CA LEU A 120 -8.92 -13.79 5.71
C LEU A 120 -7.90 -14.49 6.62
N PHE A 121 -8.21 -14.70 7.90
CA PHE A 121 -7.36 -15.45 8.82
C PHE A 121 -7.16 -16.91 8.42
N ARG A 122 -8.13 -17.52 7.75
CA ARG A 122 -8.00 -18.88 7.23
C ARG A 122 -7.17 -18.96 5.95
N LEU A 123 -7.23 -17.92 5.11
CA LEU A 123 -6.61 -17.93 3.78
C LEU A 123 -5.21 -17.32 3.76
N ALA A 124 -4.84 -16.51 4.73
CA ALA A 124 -3.58 -15.79 4.74
C ALA A 124 -2.96 -15.69 6.15
N THR A 125 -1.65 -15.72 6.21
CA THR A 125 -0.89 -15.37 7.41
C THR A 125 -0.65 -13.88 7.41
N PHE A 126 -1.16 -13.19 8.42
CA PHE A 126 -0.94 -11.75 8.55
C PHE A 126 0.48 -11.42 8.99
N VAL A 127 1.07 -10.45 8.31
CA VAL A 127 2.39 -9.90 8.60
C VAL A 127 2.23 -8.41 8.87
N VAL A 128 2.49 -7.99 10.09
CA VAL A 128 2.35 -6.60 10.49
C VAL A 128 3.67 -5.86 10.26
N ALA A 129 3.66 -4.92 9.34
CA ALA A 129 4.75 -3.96 9.20
C ALA A 129 4.63 -2.95 10.33
N SER A 130 5.48 -3.09 11.33
CA SER A 130 5.45 -2.31 12.56
C SER A 130 6.75 -1.56 12.76
N ARG A 131 6.65 -0.44 13.49
CA ARG A 131 7.76 0.23 14.16
C ARG A 131 7.89 -0.36 15.56
N ASP A 132 9.08 -0.30 16.15
CA ASP A 132 9.40 -0.95 17.42
C ASP A 132 8.49 -0.55 18.60
N ASP A 133 7.74 0.57 18.47
CA ASP A 133 6.90 1.14 19.53
C ASP A 133 5.44 0.64 19.54
N VAL A 134 5.04 -0.20 18.58
CA VAL A 134 3.65 -0.68 18.48
C VAL A 134 3.55 -2.11 18.96
N ALA A 135 2.76 -2.34 20.00
CA ALA A 135 2.44 -3.67 20.48
C ALA A 135 1.64 -4.43 19.41
N VAL A 136 2.22 -5.51 18.89
CA VAL A 136 1.59 -6.41 17.93
C VAL A 136 1.22 -7.70 18.66
N PRO A 137 -0.04 -8.18 18.57
CA PRO A 137 -0.45 -9.44 19.19
C PRO A 137 0.40 -10.63 18.69
N GLU A 138 0.63 -11.62 19.54
CA GLU A 138 1.53 -12.76 19.28
C GLU A 138 1.11 -13.64 18.09
N ASN A 139 -0.15 -13.62 17.71
CA ASN A 139 -0.69 -14.37 16.58
C ASN A 139 -0.33 -13.78 15.21
N PHE A 140 0.32 -12.61 15.16
CA PHE A 140 0.80 -12.00 13.93
C PHE A 140 2.31 -12.17 13.75
N LYS A 141 2.74 -12.33 12.51
CA LYS A 141 4.16 -12.16 12.18
C LYS A 141 4.51 -10.68 12.16
N ILE A 142 5.69 -10.33 12.64
CA ILE A 142 6.15 -8.94 12.69
C ILE A 142 7.23 -8.73 11.63
N LEU A 143 7.09 -7.66 10.88
CA LEU A 143 8.10 -7.15 9.98
C LEU A 143 8.53 -5.77 10.50
N ASN A 144 9.60 -5.75 11.30
CA ASN A 144 10.11 -4.50 11.87
C ASN A 144 10.69 -3.61 10.78
N ILE A 145 10.17 -2.40 10.69
CA ILE A 145 10.61 -1.36 9.76
C ILE A 145 10.90 -0.07 10.52
N ASN A 146 11.98 0.59 10.18
CA ASN A 146 12.32 1.88 10.77
C ASN A 146 12.17 2.99 9.71
N ALA A 147 10.92 3.40 9.45
CA ALA A 147 10.64 4.47 8.50
C ALA A 147 9.37 5.24 8.89
N PRO A 148 9.49 6.30 9.72
CA PRO A 148 8.35 7.08 10.22
C PRO A 148 7.84 8.07 9.16
N VAL A 149 7.29 7.58 8.05
CA VAL A 149 6.80 8.39 6.93
C VAL A 149 5.35 8.02 6.63
N SER A 150 4.51 9.02 6.34
CA SER A 150 3.15 8.83 5.86
C SER A 150 2.87 9.61 4.59
N SER A 151 2.03 9.05 3.71
CA SER A 151 1.59 9.75 2.50
C SER A 151 0.90 11.08 2.78
N SER A 152 0.18 11.19 3.90
CA SER A 152 -0.49 12.44 4.31
C SER A 152 0.52 13.55 4.63
N GLN A 153 1.58 13.22 5.37
CA GLN A 153 2.67 14.14 5.66
C GLN A 153 3.36 14.63 4.38
N ILE A 154 3.64 13.71 3.46
CA ILE A 154 4.25 14.06 2.17
C ILE A 154 3.37 14.99 1.36
N ARG A 155 2.06 14.76 1.29
CA ARG A 155 1.13 15.62 0.56
C ARG A 155 1.00 17.02 1.15
N GLN A 156 1.21 17.17 2.46
CA GLN A 156 1.18 18.45 3.15
C GLN A 156 2.48 19.24 2.96
N ASN A 157 3.62 18.58 3.11
CA ASN A 157 4.92 19.26 3.19
C ASN A 157 5.69 19.23 1.87
N LEU A 158 5.29 18.38 0.92
CA LEU A 158 5.96 18.13 -0.38
C LEU A 158 7.45 17.79 -0.22
N ASP A 159 7.82 17.17 0.90
CA ASP A 159 9.20 16.80 1.20
C ASP A 159 9.66 15.63 0.29
N LYS A 160 10.42 15.98 -0.73
CA LYS A 160 10.96 15.01 -1.69
C LYS A 160 11.94 14.01 -1.07
N SER A 161 12.58 14.37 0.04
CA SER A 161 13.54 13.50 0.72
C SER A 161 12.87 12.27 1.33
N LEU A 162 11.55 12.31 1.54
CA LEU A 162 10.73 11.22 2.06
C LEU A 162 10.07 10.39 0.95
N MET A 163 10.16 10.83 -0.30
CA MET A 163 9.64 10.13 -1.47
C MET A 163 10.68 9.14 -2.04
N ILE A 164 10.22 8.19 -2.83
CA ILE A 164 11.12 7.30 -3.57
C ILE A 164 11.77 8.13 -4.70
N PRO A 165 13.10 8.14 -4.84
CA PRO A 165 13.79 9.08 -5.71
C PRO A 165 13.31 9.11 -7.17
N CYS A 166 12.99 7.94 -7.75
CA CYS A 166 12.57 7.84 -9.15
C CYS A 166 11.23 8.51 -9.46
N ILE A 167 10.36 8.73 -8.44
CA ILE A 167 9.04 9.36 -8.62
C ILE A 167 8.94 10.72 -7.93
N ALA A 168 9.96 11.14 -7.17
CA ALA A 168 9.88 12.27 -6.25
C ALA A 168 9.50 13.59 -6.97
N ASP A 169 10.10 13.87 -8.11
CA ASP A 169 9.84 15.11 -8.86
C ASP A 169 8.43 15.13 -9.46
N GLU A 170 8.00 14.04 -10.06
CA GLU A 170 6.66 13.94 -10.65
C GLU A 170 5.58 14.02 -9.57
N ALA A 171 5.73 13.28 -8.48
CA ALA A 171 4.78 13.27 -7.37
C ALA A 171 4.67 14.64 -6.70
N ALA A 172 5.80 15.29 -6.39
CA ALA A 172 5.81 16.63 -5.81
C ALA A 172 5.11 17.65 -6.71
N LYS A 173 5.44 17.66 -8.02
CA LYS A 173 4.79 18.55 -9.01
C LYS A 173 3.28 18.31 -9.08
N PHE A 174 2.86 17.05 -9.06
CA PHE A 174 1.43 16.71 -9.09
C PHE A 174 0.67 17.28 -7.88
N TYR A 175 1.16 17.07 -6.65
CA TYR A 175 0.48 17.55 -5.45
C TYR A 175 0.57 19.07 -5.30
N GLN A 176 1.66 19.71 -5.70
CA GLN A 176 1.79 21.17 -5.73
C GLN A 176 0.73 21.80 -6.64
N GLY A 177 0.50 21.26 -7.82
CA GLY A 177 -0.53 21.75 -8.73
C GLY A 177 -1.97 21.59 -8.21
N LYS A 178 -2.21 20.64 -7.29
CA LYS A 178 -3.51 20.49 -6.62
C LYS A 178 -3.74 21.54 -5.53
N THR A 179 -2.71 21.91 -4.78
CA THR A 179 -2.80 22.92 -3.73
C THR A 179 -3.14 24.28 -4.33
N CYS A 180 -2.47 24.69 -5.40
CA CYS A 180 -2.75 25.94 -6.11
C CYS A 180 -4.20 26.02 -6.66
N LYS A 181 -4.78 24.90 -7.11
CA LYS A 181 -6.17 24.88 -7.62
C LYS A 181 -7.22 25.01 -6.51
N LYS A 182 -6.94 24.55 -5.29
CA LYS A 182 -7.85 24.72 -4.15
C LYS A 182 -7.90 26.19 -3.70
N GLU A 183 -6.75 26.83 -3.58
CA GLU A 183 -6.66 28.26 -3.19
C GLU A 183 -7.34 29.18 -4.19
N SER A 184 -7.21 28.93 -5.50
CA SER A 184 -7.87 29.72 -6.55
C SER A 184 -9.40 29.55 -6.58
N ASN A 185 -9.94 28.41 -6.15
CA ASN A 185 -11.38 28.17 -6.07
C ASN A 185 -12.02 28.74 -4.79
N GLU A 186 -11.28 28.90 -3.72
CA GLU A 186 -11.77 29.54 -2.49
C GLU A 186 -11.78 31.06 -2.61
N SER A 187 -10.79 31.65 -3.29
CA SER A 187 -10.75 33.11 -3.55
C SER A 187 -11.78 33.62 -4.56
N SER A 188 -12.41 32.73 -5.35
CA SER A 188 -13.46 33.11 -6.29
C SER A 188 -14.90 32.96 -5.73
N LYS A 189 -15.03 32.57 -4.46
CA LYS A 189 -16.32 32.43 -3.75
C LYS A 189 -16.52 33.45 -2.61
N SER A 190 -15.64 34.46 -2.52
CA SER A 190 -15.73 35.56 -1.55
C SER A 190 -16.25 36.83 -2.16
#